data_8b5e0b6e57e37b80723fb21c83e674a8
#
_entry.id   8b5e0b6e57e37b80723fb21c83e674a8
#
_cell.length_a   1.000
_cell.length_b   1.000
_cell.length_c   1.000
_cell.angle_alpha   90.00
_cell.angle_beta   90.00
_cell.angle_gamma   90.00
#
_symmetry.space_group_name_H-M   'P 1'
#
loop_
_entity.id
_entity.type
_entity.pdbx_description
1 polymer ?
#
loop_
_entity_poly.entity_id
_entity_poly.type
_entity_poly.pdbx_seq_one_letter_code
_entity_poly.pdbx_strand_id
1 'polypeptide(L)'
;MKEFIEVYQENQEDIEKFIMTTLRNNGCILSEASTNYKKIFQSFPSMELIYITDENFDQTSSNIFRKKSDASQVGKNREYMHTKVMQKDDEFSVSPPYISSATGHTCITLMKKEDDKYIFIDFRLSALLGRLGLVELNPSFNEFTQFFYKAVGFSLMAFAFFAIIYALFGYVSSIIIERQFSLDTLFKPIVALTLGLAIFDLAKTILE
;
A
#
# COMPACT_ATOMS: atom_id res chain seq x y z
N MET A 1 2.68 2.45 -1.24
CA MET A 1 3.18 2.14 0.12
C MET A 1 3.70 3.39 0.83
N LYS A 2 4.60 4.18 0.20
CA LYS A 2 5.09 5.45 0.77
C LYS A 2 3.95 6.42 1.06
N GLU A 3 3.03 6.60 0.13
CA GLU A 3 1.86 7.48 0.25
C GLU A 3 1.03 7.23 1.53
N PHE A 4 0.72 5.96 1.87
CA PHE A 4 -0.02 5.64 3.09
C PHE A 4 0.74 6.00 4.37
N ILE A 5 2.07 5.86 4.35
CA ILE A 5 2.91 6.21 5.49
C ILE A 5 2.98 7.73 5.65
N GLU A 6 3.12 8.47 4.57
CA GLU A 6 3.13 9.95 4.57
C GLU A 6 1.81 10.50 5.08
N VAL A 7 0.67 10.04 4.54
CA VAL A 7 -0.67 10.45 5.01
C VAL A 7 -0.90 10.09 6.48
N TYR A 8 -0.41 8.93 6.93
CA TYR A 8 -0.47 8.57 8.34
C TYR A 8 0.36 9.52 9.20
N GLN A 9 1.59 9.83 8.81
CA GLN A 9 2.47 10.72 9.56
C GLN A 9 1.91 12.13 9.70
N GLU A 10 1.29 12.65 8.64
CA GLU A 10 0.63 13.96 8.65
C GLU A 10 -0.58 14.03 9.59
N ASN A 11 -1.29 12.90 9.79
CA ASN A 11 -2.52 12.83 10.59
C ASN A 11 -2.36 11.90 11.81
N GLN A 12 -1.12 11.64 12.24
CA GLN A 12 -0.81 10.60 13.22
C GLN A 12 -1.56 10.78 14.54
N GLU A 13 -1.55 11.98 15.09
CA GLU A 13 -2.13 12.29 16.40
C GLU A 13 -3.65 12.06 16.39
N ASP A 14 -4.34 12.52 15.37
CA ASP A 14 -5.79 12.36 15.24
C ASP A 14 -6.20 10.90 15.03
N ILE A 15 -5.45 10.17 14.20
CA ILE A 15 -5.68 8.75 13.92
C ILE A 15 -5.51 7.93 15.20
N GLU A 16 -4.39 8.11 15.90
CA GLU A 16 -4.09 7.38 17.13
C GLU A 16 -5.12 7.70 18.22
N LYS A 17 -5.47 8.97 18.41
CA LYS A 17 -6.50 9.41 19.36
C LYS A 17 -7.87 8.81 19.02
N PHE A 18 -8.24 8.76 17.73
CA PHE A 18 -9.47 8.12 17.29
C PHE A 18 -9.51 6.63 17.68
N ILE A 19 -8.44 5.89 17.41
CA ILE A 19 -8.36 4.45 17.71
C ILE A 19 -8.45 4.23 19.23
N MET A 20 -7.62 4.93 20.00
CA MET A 20 -7.58 4.80 21.46
C MET A 20 -8.93 5.15 22.11
N THR A 21 -9.54 6.27 21.69
CA THR A 21 -10.85 6.69 22.19
C THR A 21 -11.94 5.68 21.86
N THR A 22 -11.92 5.14 20.63
CA THR A 22 -12.92 4.15 20.20
C THR A 22 -12.76 2.84 20.95
N LEU A 23 -11.53 2.38 21.19
CA LEU A 23 -11.26 1.18 21.99
C LEU A 23 -11.68 1.38 23.45
N ARG A 24 -11.39 2.54 24.03
CA ARG A 24 -11.78 2.89 25.41
C ARG A 24 -13.31 2.91 25.57
N ASN A 25 -14.02 3.49 24.61
CA ASN A 25 -15.48 3.59 24.65
C ASN A 25 -16.21 2.27 24.39
N ASN A 26 -15.59 1.32 23.68
CA ASN A 26 -16.19 0.00 23.45
C ASN A 26 -16.00 -0.97 24.62
N GLY A 27 -15.49 -0.50 25.76
CA GLY A 27 -15.38 -1.24 27.01
C GLY A 27 -14.29 -2.30 27.01
N CYS A 28 -14.22 -3.01 28.13
CA CYS A 28 -13.25 -4.08 28.37
C CYS A 28 -13.48 -5.24 27.39
N ILE A 29 -12.83 -5.16 26.27
CA ILE A 29 -13.07 -5.98 25.09
C ILE A 29 -12.34 -7.31 25.23
N LEU A 30 -11.41 -7.39 26.17
CA LEU A 30 -10.31 -8.35 26.11
C LEU A 30 -10.24 -9.25 27.35
N SER A 31 -10.95 -8.94 28.42
CA SER A 31 -10.96 -9.72 29.65
C SER A 31 -11.85 -10.97 29.59
N GLU A 32 -12.78 -11.03 28.65
CA GLU A 32 -13.68 -12.19 28.52
C GLU A 32 -13.59 -12.84 27.13
N ALA A 33 -12.93 -13.97 27.11
CA ALA A 33 -13.04 -15.12 26.18
C ALA A 33 -13.75 -14.93 24.83
N SER A 34 -13.09 -15.30 23.79
CA SER A 34 -13.53 -15.75 22.42
C SER A 34 -14.81 -15.16 21.79
N THR A 35 -15.82 -14.81 22.55
CA THR A 35 -17.11 -14.28 22.06
C THR A 35 -17.04 -12.81 21.68
N ASN A 36 -16.15 -12.04 22.29
CA ASN A 36 -16.03 -10.60 22.06
C ASN A 36 -15.17 -10.24 20.84
N TYR A 37 -14.22 -11.09 20.43
CA TYR A 37 -13.35 -10.78 19.28
C TYR A 37 -14.12 -10.53 17.98
N LYS A 38 -15.22 -11.25 17.75
CA LYS A 38 -16.06 -11.01 16.56
C LYS A 38 -16.66 -9.62 16.56
N LYS A 39 -17.13 -9.15 17.70
CA LYS A 39 -17.70 -7.78 17.84
C LYS A 39 -16.64 -6.72 17.59
N ILE A 40 -15.43 -6.93 18.11
CA ILE A 40 -14.32 -5.99 17.92
C ILE A 40 -13.94 -5.89 16.44
N PHE A 41 -13.76 -7.03 15.76
CA PHE A 41 -13.50 -7.05 14.33
C PHE A 41 -14.63 -6.44 13.49
N GLN A 42 -15.86 -6.46 13.98
CA GLN A 42 -16.99 -5.77 13.33
C GLN A 42 -16.91 -4.25 13.55
N SER A 43 -16.57 -3.80 14.75
CA SER A 43 -16.42 -2.39 15.08
C SER A 43 -15.22 -1.75 14.39
N PHE A 44 -14.14 -2.52 14.18
CA PHE A 44 -12.92 -2.09 13.51
C PHE A 44 -12.61 -2.92 12.27
N PRO A 45 -13.18 -2.59 11.11
CA PRO A 45 -12.85 -3.29 9.86
C PRO A 45 -11.39 -3.23 9.44
N SER A 46 -10.64 -2.22 9.90
CA SER A 46 -9.19 -2.08 9.66
C SER A 46 -8.32 -2.97 10.54
N MET A 47 -8.90 -3.58 11.60
CA MET A 47 -8.20 -4.50 12.47
C MET A 47 -7.92 -5.83 11.76
N GLU A 48 -6.68 -6.30 11.80
CA GLU A 48 -6.25 -7.54 11.14
C GLU A 48 -5.98 -8.66 12.13
N LEU A 49 -5.34 -8.35 13.26
CA LEU A 49 -4.78 -9.33 14.18
C LEU A 49 -4.91 -8.83 15.62
N ILE A 50 -5.22 -9.76 16.52
CA ILE A 50 -5.15 -9.55 17.97
C ILE A 50 -4.40 -10.73 18.58
N TYR A 51 -3.51 -10.46 19.52
CA TYR A 51 -2.90 -11.46 20.40
C TYR A 51 -2.58 -10.88 21.77
N ILE A 52 -2.42 -11.75 22.76
CA ILE A 52 -2.17 -11.40 24.15
C ILE A 52 -0.85 -12.01 24.58
N THR A 53 -0.06 -11.27 25.34
CA THR A 53 1.14 -11.75 26.01
C THR A 53 0.99 -11.58 27.53
N ASP A 54 1.82 -12.29 28.29
CA ASP A 54 2.01 -12.04 29.71
C ASP A 54 2.96 -10.86 29.96
N GLU A 55 3.33 -10.64 31.21
CA GLU A 55 4.26 -9.59 31.64
C GLU A 55 5.70 -9.78 31.11
N ASN A 56 6.09 -11.00 30.76
CA ASN A 56 7.38 -11.34 30.17
C ASN A 56 7.37 -11.24 28.63
N PHE A 57 6.27 -10.75 28.05
CA PHE A 57 6.01 -10.70 26.61
C PHE A 57 5.95 -12.06 25.92
N ASP A 58 5.74 -13.15 26.65
CA ASP A 58 5.48 -14.45 26.04
C ASP A 58 4.02 -14.54 25.60
N GLN A 59 3.79 -14.89 24.34
CA GLN A 59 2.46 -14.93 23.77
C GLN A 59 1.62 -16.06 24.39
N THR A 60 0.57 -15.68 25.09
CA THR A 60 -0.33 -16.62 25.79
C THR A 60 -1.56 -16.99 24.98
N SER A 61 -1.94 -16.17 23.99
CA SER A 61 -3.08 -16.44 23.12
C SER A 61 -2.66 -16.82 21.71
N SER A 62 -3.56 -17.49 20.97
CA SER A 62 -3.41 -17.64 19.52
C SER A 62 -3.41 -16.27 18.83
N ASN A 63 -2.81 -16.18 17.66
CA ASN A 63 -3.06 -15.07 16.74
C ASN A 63 -4.50 -15.16 16.25
N ILE A 64 -5.33 -14.17 16.58
CA ILE A 64 -6.73 -14.11 16.24
C ILE A 64 -6.90 -13.14 15.08
N PHE A 65 -7.32 -13.67 13.95
CA PHE A 65 -7.66 -12.91 12.74
C PHE A 65 -9.18 -12.83 12.60
N ARG A 66 -9.67 -12.00 11.70
CA ARG A 66 -11.11 -11.85 11.43
C ARG A 66 -11.84 -13.15 11.12
N LYS A 67 -11.21 -14.08 10.40
CA LYS A 67 -11.83 -15.33 9.90
C LYS A 67 -11.12 -16.61 10.38
N LYS A 68 -9.97 -16.52 11.00
CA LYS A 68 -9.16 -17.66 11.44
C LYS A 68 -8.42 -17.33 12.72
N SER A 69 -7.97 -18.38 13.43
CA SER A 69 -6.99 -18.28 14.51
C SER A 69 -5.79 -19.16 14.20
N ASP A 70 -4.61 -18.75 14.67
CA ASP A 70 -3.37 -19.48 14.49
C ASP A 70 -2.67 -19.65 15.84
N ALA A 71 -2.68 -20.87 16.36
CA ALA A 71 -2.07 -21.21 17.62
C ALA A 71 -0.55 -21.48 17.53
N SER A 72 0.02 -21.54 16.34
CA SER A 72 1.46 -21.82 16.14
C SER A 72 2.38 -20.74 16.72
N GLN A 73 1.81 -19.63 17.12
CA GLN A 73 2.53 -18.48 17.67
C GLN A 73 2.51 -18.43 19.20
N VAL A 74 1.72 -19.28 19.86
CA VAL A 74 1.66 -19.36 21.34
C VAL A 74 3.01 -19.79 21.89
N GLY A 75 3.45 -19.16 22.98
CA GLY A 75 4.75 -19.35 23.61
C GLY A 75 5.92 -18.62 22.97
N LYS A 76 5.68 -17.86 21.88
CA LYS A 76 6.74 -17.03 21.30
C LYS A 76 6.89 -15.72 22.05
N ASN A 77 8.13 -15.34 22.34
CA ASN A 77 8.43 -14.04 22.93
C ASN A 77 8.21 -12.90 21.94
N ARG A 78 7.52 -11.83 22.38
CA ARG A 78 7.14 -10.65 21.62
C ARG A 78 7.79 -9.37 22.10
N GLU A 79 8.83 -9.45 22.91
CA GLU A 79 9.55 -8.30 23.45
C GLU A 79 9.98 -7.30 22.35
N TYR A 80 10.36 -7.82 21.16
CA TYR A 80 10.70 -6.97 20.02
C TYR A 80 9.56 -6.04 19.58
N MET A 81 8.30 -6.40 19.80
CA MET A 81 7.17 -5.52 19.51
C MET A 81 7.00 -4.48 20.62
N HIS A 82 7.20 -4.86 21.87
CA HIS A 82 7.19 -3.92 22.99
C HIS A 82 8.23 -2.82 22.81
N THR A 83 9.43 -3.16 22.35
CA THR A 83 10.49 -2.16 22.09
C THR A 83 10.19 -1.22 20.93
N LYS A 84 9.29 -1.58 20.02
CA LYS A 84 8.89 -0.73 18.88
C LYS A 84 7.77 0.23 19.18
N VAL A 85 6.93 -0.05 20.19
CA VAL A 85 5.79 0.81 20.52
C VAL A 85 6.25 2.01 21.34
N MET A 86 5.64 3.16 21.06
CA MET A 86 5.84 4.40 21.79
C MET A 86 4.66 4.64 22.69
N GLN A 87 4.91 4.89 23.97
CA GLN A 87 3.85 5.22 24.92
C GLN A 87 3.14 6.51 24.50
N LYS A 88 1.82 6.47 24.46
CA LYS A 88 0.95 7.61 24.14
C LYS A 88 0.20 8.12 25.37
N ASP A 89 -0.23 7.21 26.23
CA ASP A 89 -0.82 7.50 27.52
C ASP A 89 -0.54 6.36 28.51
N ASP A 90 -1.19 6.38 29.70
CA ASP A 90 -0.97 5.38 30.76
C ASP A 90 -1.43 3.96 30.35
N GLU A 91 -2.30 3.84 29.36
CA GLU A 91 -2.96 2.60 28.96
C GLU A 91 -2.47 2.10 27.61
N PHE A 92 -2.13 3.00 26.69
CA PHE A 92 -1.87 2.68 25.29
C PHE A 92 -0.47 3.09 24.82
N SER A 93 0.10 2.24 23.98
CA SER A 93 1.30 2.53 23.21
C SER A 93 1.07 2.16 21.74
N VAL A 94 1.67 2.90 20.81
CA VAL A 94 1.48 2.70 19.37
C VAL A 94 2.82 2.54 18.67
N SER A 95 2.92 1.59 17.73
CA SER A 95 4.12 1.42 16.91
C SER A 95 4.15 2.38 15.72
N PRO A 96 5.33 2.74 15.21
CA PRO A 96 5.42 3.29 13.88
C PRO A 96 4.91 2.28 12.83
N PRO A 97 4.56 2.73 11.62
CA PRO A 97 4.16 1.85 10.53
C PRO A 97 5.25 0.82 10.18
N TYR A 98 4.87 -0.45 10.03
CA TYR A 98 5.77 -1.54 9.67
C TYR A 98 5.04 -2.58 8.80
N ILE A 99 5.79 -3.48 8.16
CA ILE A 99 5.20 -4.60 7.41
C ILE A 99 5.01 -5.77 8.39
N SER A 100 3.75 -6.18 8.61
CA SER A 100 3.42 -7.32 9.46
C SER A 100 3.90 -8.63 8.83
N SER A 101 4.72 -9.39 9.55
CA SER A 101 5.16 -10.72 9.12
C SER A 101 4.02 -11.74 9.06
N ALA A 102 2.93 -11.50 9.79
CA ALA A 102 1.77 -12.38 9.83
C ALA A 102 0.83 -12.21 8.63
N THR A 103 0.78 -11.00 8.03
CA THR A 103 -0.19 -10.66 6.98
C THR A 103 0.45 -10.13 5.70
N GLY A 104 1.71 -9.66 5.76
CA GLY A 104 2.42 -9.00 4.65
C GLY A 104 1.94 -7.57 4.38
N HIS A 105 0.98 -7.07 5.15
CA HIS A 105 0.45 -5.72 4.98
C HIS A 105 1.23 -4.69 5.82
N THR A 106 1.17 -3.42 5.41
CA THR A 106 1.64 -2.31 6.24
C THR A 106 0.63 -2.08 7.35
N CYS A 107 1.09 -2.17 8.59
CA CYS A 107 0.28 -2.08 9.81
C CYS A 107 0.88 -1.09 10.79
N ILE A 108 0.06 -0.62 11.71
CA ILE A 108 0.45 -0.07 13.01
C ILE A 108 -0.09 -1.01 14.09
N THR A 109 0.67 -1.19 15.17
CA THR A 109 0.23 -1.98 16.32
C THR A 109 -0.08 -1.07 17.48
N LEU A 110 -1.25 -1.22 18.03
CA LEU A 110 -1.60 -0.63 19.31
C LEU A 110 -1.42 -1.69 20.39
N MET A 111 -0.65 -1.37 21.41
CA MET A 111 -0.47 -2.17 22.61
C MET A 111 -1.27 -1.55 23.75
N LYS A 112 -2.11 -2.36 24.39
CA LYS A 112 -2.85 -2.00 25.61
C LYS A 112 -2.28 -2.78 26.77
N LYS A 113 -1.96 -2.10 27.87
CA LYS A 113 -1.63 -2.73 29.14
C LYS A 113 -2.92 -2.97 29.94
N GLU A 114 -3.14 -4.18 30.40
CA GLU A 114 -4.29 -4.57 31.21
C GLU A 114 -3.84 -5.56 32.28
N ASP A 115 -3.80 -5.11 33.53
CA ASP A 115 -3.23 -5.85 34.67
C ASP A 115 -1.80 -6.35 34.35
N ASP A 116 -1.58 -7.67 34.42
CA ASP A 116 -0.29 -8.35 34.15
C ASP A 116 -0.18 -8.85 32.70
N LYS A 117 -0.97 -8.28 31.78
CA LYS A 117 -1.00 -8.70 30.37
C LYS A 117 -0.85 -7.53 29.43
N TYR A 118 -0.34 -7.82 28.24
CA TYR A 118 -0.31 -6.87 27.14
C TYR A 118 -1.11 -7.43 25.97
N ILE A 119 -1.96 -6.59 25.43
CA ILE A 119 -2.81 -6.89 24.30
C ILE A 119 -2.30 -6.12 23.11
N PHE A 120 -1.95 -6.84 22.05
CA PHE A 120 -1.47 -6.28 20.81
C PHE A 120 -2.55 -6.36 19.74
N ILE A 121 -2.81 -5.25 19.10
CA ILE A 121 -3.85 -5.10 18.08
C ILE A 121 -3.23 -4.48 16.83
N ASP A 122 -3.15 -5.25 15.75
CA ASP A 122 -2.64 -4.77 14.48
C ASP A 122 -3.75 -4.17 13.64
N PHE A 123 -3.55 -2.94 13.20
CA PHE A 123 -4.43 -2.24 12.26
C PHE A 123 -3.75 -2.12 10.91
N ARG A 124 -4.43 -2.59 9.88
CA ARG A 124 -3.99 -2.42 8.49
C ARG A 124 -4.09 -0.95 8.09
N LEU A 125 -2.95 -0.34 7.79
CA LEU A 125 -2.84 1.09 7.56
C LEU A 125 -3.73 1.57 6.40
N SER A 126 -3.69 0.89 5.25
CA SER A 126 -4.53 1.26 4.11
C SER A 126 -6.02 1.22 4.42
N ALA A 127 -6.50 0.17 5.12
CA ALA A 127 -7.91 0.05 5.48
C ALA A 127 -8.33 1.10 6.52
N LEU A 128 -7.42 1.46 7.43
CA LEU A 128 -7.64 2.49 8.45
C LEU A 128 -7.78 3.87 7.81
N LEU A 129 -6.82 4.26 6.97
CA LEU A 129 -6.83 5.55 6.28
C LEU A 129 -8.02 5.69 5.31
N GLY A 130 -8.35 4.62 4.58
CA GLY A 130 -9.52 4.60 3.70
C GLY A 130 -10.83 4.77 4.47
N ARG A 131 -10.96 4.15 5.66
CA ARG A 131 -12.15 4.33 6.51
C ARG A 131 -12.28 5.74 7.08
N LEU A 132 -11.18 6.39 7.37
CA LEU A 132 -11.16 7.77 7.83
C LEU A 132 -11.32 8.79 6.68
N GLY A 133 -11.44 8.31 5.43
CA GLY A 133 -11.59 9.18 4.26
C GLY A 133 -10.31 9.94 3.89
N LEU A 134 -9.17 9.56 4.46
CA LEU A 134 -7.88 10.21 4.22
C LEU A 134 -7.22 9.71 2.93
N VAL A 135 -7.64 8.53 2.43
CA VAL A 135 -7.17 7.94 1.17
C VAL A 135 -8.33 7.25 0.48
N GLU A 136 -8.46 7.45 -0.81
CA GLU A 136 -9.45 6.73 -1.63
C GLU A 136 -8.98 5.30 -1.89
N LEU A 137 -9.64 4.32 -1.26
CA LEU A 137 -9.40 2.90 -1.48
C LEU A 137 -10.46 2.30 -2.39
N ASN A 138 -10.31 2.48 -3.68
CA ASN A 138 -11.02 1.66 -4.65
C ASN A 138 -10.00 0.74 -5.35
N PRO A 139 -9.65 -0.42 -4.77
CA PRO A 139 -8.60 -1.28 -5.30
C PRO A 139 -8.89 -1.75 -6.72
N SER A 140 -10.15 -2.05 -7.04
CA SER A 140 -10.55 -2.49 -8.38
C SER A 140 -10.41 -1.37 -9.41
N PHE A 141 -10.73 -0.13 -9.04
CA PHE A 141 -10.55 1.02 -9.91
C PHE A 141 -9.07 1.32 -10.15
N ASN A 142 -8.27 1.26 -9.10
CA ASN A 142 -6.83 1.50 -9.20
C ASN A 142 -6.13 0.44 -10.07
N GLU A 143 -6.44 -0.85 -9.88
CA GLU A 143 -5.89 -1.94 -10.71
C GLU A 143 -6.30 -1.79 -12.18
N PHE A 144 -7.56 -1.48 -12.45
CA PHE A 144 -8.06 -1.23 -13.81
C PHE A 144 -7.38 -0.01 -14.44
N THR A 145 -7.26 1.09 -13.68
CA THR A 145 -6.61 2.32 -14.13
C THR A 145 -5.13 2.10 -14.43
N GLN A 146 -4.41 1.39 -13.57
CA GLN A 146 -3.01 1.03 -13.81
C GLN A 146 -2.84 0.13 -15.03
N PHE A 147 -3.72 -0.86 -15.20
CA PHE A 147 -3.71 -1.71 -16.40
C PHE A 147 -3.95 -0.87 -17.66
N PHE A 148 -4.93 0.03 -17.62
CA PHE A 148 -5.25 0.89 -18.75
C PHE A 148 -4.07 1.82 -19.11
N TYR A 149 -3.45 2.47 -18.12
CA TYR A 149 -2.26 3.30 -18.37
C TYR A 149 -1.09 2.50 -18.95
N LYS A 150 -0.83 1.31 -18.45
CA LYS A 150 0.19 0.42 -19.02
C LYS A 150 -0.13 0.05 -20.47
N ALA A 151 -1.37 -0.33 -20.75
CA ALA A 151 -1.80 -0.69 -22.11
C ALA A 151 -1.64 0.49 -23.10
N VAL A 152 -2.06 1.70 -22.68
CA VAL A 152 -1.88 2.93 -23.48
C VAL A 152 -0.41 3.25 -23.67
N GLY A 153 0.41 3.20 -22.61
CA GLY A 153 1.84 3.48 -22.69
C GLY A 153 2.57 2.52 -23.64
N PHE A 154 2.31 1.21 -23.54
CA PHE A 154 2.88 0.21 -24.47
C PHE A 154 2.39 0.41 -25.90
N SER A 155 1.12 0.77 -26.12
CA SER A 155 0.59 1.05 -27.46
C SER A 155 1.27 2.26 -28.09
N LEU A 156 1.46 3.34 -27.33
CA LEU A 156 2.16 4.54 -27.79
C LEU A 156 3.63 4.24 -28.11
N MET A 157 4.30 3.44 -27.28
CA MET A 157 5.69 3.05 -27.51
C MET A 157 5.83 2.24 -28.80
N ALA A 158 4.93 1.27 -29.04
CA ALA A 158 4.89 0.49 -30.27
C ALA A 158 4.63 1.39 -31.49
N PHE A 159 3.67 2.32 -31.38
CA PHE A 159 3.37 3.26 -32.45
C PHE A 159 4.58 4.15 -32.78
N ALA A 160 5.26 4.69 -31.78
CA ALA A 160 6.47 5.51 -31.96
C ALA A 160 7.57 4.69 -32.67
N PHE A 161 7.76 3.45 -32.27
CA PHE A 161 8.75 2.54 -32.90
C PHE A 161 8.43 2.29 -34.38
N PHE A 162 7.19 1.98 -34.70
CA PHE A 162 6.77 1.78 -36.09
C PHE A 162 6.88 3.04 -36.93
N ALA A 163 6.53 4.21 -36.37
CA ALA A 163 6.65 5.50 -37.06
C ALA A 163 8.11 5.81 -37.40
N ILE A 164 9.05 5.54 -36.49
CA ILE A 164 10.49 5.73 -36.73
C ILE A 164 10.99 4.79 -37.82
N ILE A 165 10.64 3.50 -37.75
CA ILE A 165 11.04 2.52 -38.78
C ILE A 165 10.49 2.92 -40.15
N TYR A 166 9.21 3.31 -40.23
CA TYR A 166 8.58 3.74 -41.48
C TYR A 166 9.27 4.95 -42.07
N ALA A 167 9.61 5.95 -41.23
CA ALA A 167 10.31 7.15 -41.65
C ALA A 167 11.70 6.85 -42.21
N LEU A 168 12.48 5.97 -41.55
CA LEU A 168 13.80 5.57 -41.97
C LEU A 168 13.73 4.77 -43.28
N PHE A 169 12.78 3.83 -43.37
CA PHE A 169 12.60 3.04 -44.60
C PHE A 169 12.19 3.91 -45.78
N GLY A 170 11.27 4.84 -45.60
CA GLY A 170 10.86 5.82 -46.62
C GLY A 170 12.02 6.68 -47.10
N TYR A 171 12.86 7.16 -46.17
CA TYR A 171 14.05 7.92 -46.48
C TYR A 171 15.07 7.14 -47.35
N VAL A 172 15.39 5.93 -46.90
CA VAL A 172 16.34 5.07 -47.63
C VAL A 172 15.79 4.67 -49.01
N SER A 173 14.50 4.38 -49.11
CA SER A 173 13.83 4.03 -50.36
C SER A 173 13.88 5.20 -51.35
N SER A 174 13.59 6.43 -50.90
CA SER A 174 13.63 7.62 -51.76
C SER A 174 15.04 7.92 -52.30
N ILE A 175 16.09 7.69 -51.50
CA ILE A 175 17.47 7.90 -51.96
C ILE A 175 17.88 6.84 -52.99
N ILE A 176 17.55 5.56 -52.75
CA ILE A 176 18.05 4.43 -53.55
C ILE A 176 17.23 4.29 -54.84
N ILE A 177 15.88 4.43 -54.76
CA ILE A 177 14.98 4.11 -55.86
C ILE A 177 14.72 5.35 -56.75
N GLU A 178 14.41 6.45 -56.14
CA GLU A 178 13.96 7.68 -56.84
C GLU A 178 15.13 8.59 -57.26
N ARG A 179 16.34 8.42 -56.70
CA ARG A 179 17.54 9.26 -56.91
C ARG A 179 17.26 10.77 -56.86
N GLN A 180 16.15 11.14 -56.18
CA GLN A 180 15.76 12.54 -56.02
C GLN A 180 16.23 13.05 -54.65
N PHE A 181 17.24 13.90 -54.70
CA PHE A 181 17.73 14.59 -53.52
C PHE A 181 17.00 15.95 -53.45
N SER A 182 15.83 15.98 -52.83
CA SER A 182 15.12 17.25 -52.58
C SER A 182 15.09 17.56 -51.09
N LEU A 183 14.98 18.83 -50.69
CA LEU A 183 14.84 19.25 -49.32
C LEU A 183 13.60 18.61 -48.67
N ASP A 184 12.50 18.44 -49.42
CA ASP A 184 11.26 17.80 -48.95
C ASP A 184 11.48 16.35 -48.57
N THR A 185 12.39 15.65 -49.23
CA THR A 185 12.76 14.25 -48.93
C THR A 185 13.46 14.15 -47.58
N LEU A 186 14.18 15.19 -47.14
CA LEU A 186 14.85 15.23 -45.83
C LEU A 186 13.89 15.65 -44.71
N PHE A 187 12.96 16.59 -44.98
CA PHE A 187 12.07 17.13 -43.96
C PHE A 187 11.09 16.08 -43.44
N LYS A 188 10.52 15.24 -44.29
CA LYS A 188 9.53 14.21 -43.88
C LYS A 188 10.07 13.24 -42.83
N PRO A 189 11.25 12.60 -43.02
CA PRO A 189 11.84 11.72 -41.99
C PRO A 189 12.19 12.44 -40.70
N ILE A 190 12.69 13.69 -40.78
CA ILE A 190 13.06 14.48 -39.60
C ILE A 190 11.82 14.76 -38.73
N VAL A 191 10.72 15.21 -39.36
CA VAL A 191 9.47 15.45 -38.66
C VAL A 191 8.92 14.15 -38.03
N ALA A 192 8.95 13.03 -38.77
CA ALA A 192 8.48 11.76 -38.24
C ALA A 192 9.35 11.24 -37.10
N LEU A 193 10.67 11.43 -37.13
CA LEU A 193 11.59 11.07 -36.06
C LEU A 193 11.36 11.94 -34.81
N THR A 194 11.20 13.25 -34.97
CA THR A 194 10.93 14.15 -33.83
C THR A 194 9.58 13.87 -33.20
N LEU A 195 8.55 13.60 -34.01
CA LEU A 195 7.23 13.21 -33.50
C LEU A 195 7.28 11.84 -32.81
N GLY A 196 7.97 10.86 -33.38
CA GLY A 196 8.15 9.55 -32.79
C GLY A 196 8.86 9.62 -31.45
N LEU A 197 9.90 10.45 -31.31
CA LEU A 197 10.61 10.67 -30.07
C LEU A 197 9.70 11.33 -29.01
N ALA A 198 8.93 12.35 -29.39
CA ALA A 198 8.00 13.01 -28.49
C ALA A 198 6.90 12.05 -27.97
N ILE A 199 6.38 11.16 -28.83
CA ILE A 199 5.41 10.12 -28.45
C ILE A 199 6.07 9.10 -27.52
N PHE A 200 7.32 8.74 -27.78
CA PHE A 200 8.08 7.81 -26.92
C PHE A 200 8.30 8.40 -25.51
N ASP A 201 8.67 9.66 -25.41
CA ASP A 201 8.87 10.35 -24.13
C ASP A 201 7.55 10.46 -23.35
N LEU A 202 6.43 10.73 -24.04
CA LEU A 202 5.11 10.71 -23.43
C LEU A 202 4.75 9.30 -22.91
N ALA A 203 4.98 8.26 -23.71
CA ALA A 203 4.73 6.89 -23.31
C ALA A 203 5.57 6.48 -22.08
N LYS A 204 6.83 6.89 -22.04
CA LYS A 204 7.72 6.66 -20.90
C LYS A 204 7.19 7.32 -19.63
N THR A 205 6.76 8.59 -19.71
CA THR A 205 6.18 9.32 -18.57
C THR A 205 4.90 8.67 -18.03
N ILE A 206 4.10 8.02 -18.90
CA ILE A 206 2.89 7.30 -18.49
C ILE A 206 3.24 5.97 -17.78
N LEU A 207 4.37 5.35 -18.14
CA LEU A 207 4.79 4.06 -17.61
C LEU A 207 5.63 4.15 -16.31
N GLU A 208 6.23 5.31 -16.02
CA GLU A 208 6.94 5.62 -14.76
C GLU A 208 5.97 5.93 -13.64
#